data_bcfd420c4c54d7884f983e0f3aecc529
#
_entry.id   bcfd420c4c54d7884f983e0f3aecc529
#
_cell.length_a   1.000
_cell.length_b   1.000
_cell.length_c   1.000
_cell.angle_alpha   90.00
_cell.angle_beta   90.00
_cell.angle_gamma   90.00
#
_symmetry.space_group_name_H-M   'P 1'
#
loop_
_entity.id
_entity.type
_entity.pdbx_description
1 polymer ?
#
loop_
_entity_poly.entity_id
_entity_poly.type
_entity_poly.pdbx_seq_one_letter_code
_entity_poly.pdbx_strand_id
1 'polypeptide(L)'
;MENEQRGPGTSLVAEVRRRRSPVLRRVLIASVAGCAVVGGLLWLLPEEPRPAPPPAPGPNAQALTAVTAGVPAALPDLAALIGDREARVRVRPRDARSWAVLGSAYVEQGRRTGEALYYPKAEQALRTSLKVRSRGNDASAVALDGLTALANERRDFRAARTWGEAAVKLAPKRWTTYPLLIEAYTGLGDYKATRRTLDKLLELHTGPAVMARAAAVYRDRGWREDAAAQLADAAAKATAPAEQAAWWQRAGELAWERGDREVALRHFEAAVRIDPDQREALAGEGRALAALGRTSEALNAYQVALAKQPTPQYALELGELYESLGLAQAARVQYDTLRTLVAQDTAGGVDDELVLGVFEADHGDALDAVRRLRGEWTRQPGIAVADALGWALHRAGQDAEALKFASVATDKVHGGGVRDALYAFHRGMIERDSAKPASARRHLQEALQINPYFSPLRVPLAQAALAGLGEPPDEPLPSDTPDKDPQDKVS
;
A
#
# COMPACT_ATOMS: atom_id res chain seq x y z
N MET A 1 63.76 -32.02 27.54
CA MET A 1 63.66 -33.46 27.33
C MET A 1 62.96 -33.62 26.05
N GLU A 2 63.70 -33.66 24.90
CA GLU A 2 64.14 -34.93 24.28
C GLU A 2 62.91 -35.65 23.71
N ASN A 3 62.85 -36.08 22.49
CA ASN A 3 63.79 -36.32 21.38
C ASN A 3 62.91 -36.79 20.20
N GLU A 4 63.26 -36.38 18.98
CA GLU A 4 63.83 -37.21 17.90
C GLU A 4 62.96 -38.41 17.48
N GLN A 5 62.76 -38.78 16.22
CA GLN A 5 63.65 -38.84 15.04
C GLN A 5 62.89 -39.34 13.79
N ARG A 6 63.31 -38.80 12.62
CA ARG A 6 63.64 -39.46 11.34
C ARG A 6 62.51 -40.15 10.52
N GLY A 7 62.24 -39.79 9.35
CA GLY A 7 62.77 -39.73 8.00
C GLY A 7 62.86 -41.11 7.30
N PRO A 8 63.20 -41.25 5.98
CA PRO A 8 62.90 -40.46 4.78
C PRO A 8 62.27 -41.37 3.69
N GLY A 9 61.66 -40.76 2.70
CA GLY A 9 61.19 -41.50 1.53
C GLY A 9 61.39 -40.68 0.25
N THR A 10 62.54 -40.86 -0.39
CA THR A 10 62.88 -40.44 -1.73
C THR A 10 61.97 -41.09 -2.77
N SER A 11 61.47 -40.31 -3.76
CA SER A 11 61.26 -40.84 -5.10
C SER A 11 60.99 -39.74 -6.13
N LEU A 12 61.98 -39.51 -6.98
CA LEU A 12 61.96 -39.34 -8.42
C LEU A 12 60.89 -38.37 -9.01
N VAL A 13 61.28 -37.11 -9.16
CA VAL A 13 60.68 -36.20 -10.17
C VAL A 13 61.39 -36.42 -11.49
N ALA A 14 60.75 -37.09 -12.41
CA ALA A 14 61.23 -37.17 -13.79
C ALA A 14 61.07 -35.84 -14.52
N GLU A 15 62.22 -35.26 -14.84
CA GLU A 15 62.36 -33.99 -15.57
C GLU A 15 62.03 -34.26 -17.08
N VAL A 16 60.75 -33.99 -17.45
CA VAL A 16 60.33 -33.97 -18.85
C VAL A 16 60.64 -32.59 -19.46
N ARG A 17 61.86 -32.48 -19.99
CA ARG A 17 62.33 -31.34 -20.79
C ARG A 17 61.61 -31.31 -22.14
N ARG A 18 60.40 -30.74 -22.23
CA ARG A 18 59.72 -30.50 -23.51
C ARG A 18 60.45 -29.42 -24.28
N ARG A 19 61.20 -29.79 -25.32
CA ARG A 19 61.71 -28.88 -26.34
C ARG A 19 60.54 -28.17 -27.02
N ARG A 20 60.29 -26.91 -26.69
CA ARG A 20 59.35 -26.05 -27.41
C ARG A 20 59.94 -25.70 -28.79
N SER A 21 59.26 -26.13 -29.86
CA SER A 21 59.67 -25.86 -31.22
C SER A 21 59.64 -24.33 -31.49
N PRO A 22 60.62 -23.80 -32.23
CA PRO A 22 60.71 -22.34 -32.54
C PRO A 22 59.53 -21.85 -33.41
N VAL A 23 58.80 -22.77 -34.05
CA VAL A 23 57.59 -22.50 -34.85
C VAL A 23 56.43 -22.04 -33.95
N LEU A 24 56.21 -22.69 -32.79
CA LEU A 24 55.15 -22.30 -31.86
C LEU A 24 55.36 -20.89 -31.29
N ARG A 25 56.59 -20.49 -31.05
CA ARG A 25 56.92 -19.16 -30.54
C ARG A 25 56.68 -18.06 -31.58
N ARG A 26 56.93 -18.36 -32.87
CA ARG A 26 56.65 -17.41 -33.98
C ARG A 26 55.18 -17.24 -34.25
N VAL A 27 54.36 -18.32 -34.12
CA VAL A 27 52.90 -18.26 -34.25
C VAL A 27 52.28 -17.48 -33.11
N LEU A 28 52.72 -17.67 -31.85
CA LEU A 28 52.24 -16.91 -30.69
C LEU A 28 52.57 -15.42 -30.76
N ILE A 29 53.77 -15.06 -31.22
CA ILE A 29 54.17 -13.65 -31.40
C ILE A 29 53.38 -13.01 -32.56
N ALA A 30 53.14 -13.71 -33.64
CA ALA A 30 52.30 -13.20 -34.75
C ALA A 30 50.86 -13.03 -34.36
N SER A 31 50.28 -13.90 -33.49
CA SER A 31 48.93 -13.77 -32.99
C SER A 31 48.76 -12.60 -32.04
N VAL A 32 49.72 -12.36 -31.15
CA VAL A 32 49.68 -11.21 -30.20
C VAL A 32 49.88 -9.89 -30.96
N ALA A 33 50.77 -9.84 -31.95
CA ALA A 33 50.98 -8.65 -32.80
C ALA A 33 49.74 -8.37 -33.67
N GLY A 34 49.08 -9.41 -34.20
CA GLY A 34 47.83 -9.30 -34.96
C GLY A 34 46.67 -8.77 -34.10
N CYS A 35 46.52 -9.25 -32.88
CA CYS A 35 45.51 -8.75 -31.93
C CYS A 35 45.77 -7.30 -31.50
N ALA A 36 47.06 -6.89 -31.34
CA ALA A 36 47.39 -5.52 -30.98
C ALA A 36 47.14 -4.55 -32.13
N VAL A 37 47.40 -4.95 -33.39
CA VAL A 37 47.13 -4.12 -34.58
C VAL A 37 45.62 -4.01 -34.83
N VAL A 38 44.85 -5.09 -34.73
CA VAL A 38 43.40 -5.07 -34.89
C VAL A 38 42.74 -4.30 -33.74
N GLY A 39 43.19 -4.48 -32.49
CA GLY A 39 42.70 -3.72 -31.32
C GLY A 39 43.05 -2.22 -31.43
N GLY A 40 44.25 -1.87 -31.94
CA GLY A 40 44.65 -0.49 -32.18
C GLY A 40 43.89 0.17 -33.33
N LEU A 41 43.56 -0.57 -34.40
CA LEU A 41 42.73 -0.07 -35.50
C LEU A 41 41.26 0.12 -35.07
N LEU A 42 40.73 -0.76 -34.22
CA LEU A 42 39.38 -0.60 -33.63
C LEU A 42 39.32 0.63 -32.69
N TRP A 43 40.42 1.00 -32.04
CA TRP A 43 40.50 2.19 -31.19
C TRP A 43 40.63 3.49 -31.97
N LEU A 44 41.06 3.41 -33.25
CA LEU A 44 41.19 4.55 -34.17
C LEU A 44 39.93 4.74 -35.05
N LEU A 45 38.97 3.83 -34.99
CA LEU A 45 37.68 4.08 -35.63
C LEU A 45 37.00 5.21 -34.85
N PRO A 46 36.60 6.31 -35.52
CA PRO A 46 35.80 7.32 -34.83
C PRO A 46 34.57 6.62 -34.24
N GLU A 47 34.40 6.72 -32.92
CA GLU A 47 33.13 6.32 -32.30
C GLU A 47 32.04 7.09 -33.06
N GLU A 48 31.19 6.37 -33.79
CA GLU A 48 29.96 6.99 -34.30
C GLU A 48 29.29 7.65 -33.12
N PRO A 49 28.96 8.95 -33.18
CA PRO A 49 28.29 9.60 -32.09
C PRO A 49 27.02 8.80 -31.81
N ARG A 50 26.95 8.16 -30.61
CA ARG A 50 25.76 7.46 -30.18
C ARG A 50 24.59 8.42 -30.36
N PRO A 51 23.51 8.05 -31.09
CA PRO A 51 22.38 8.94 -31.26
C PRO A 51 21.98 9.44 -29.88
N ALA A 52 21.89 10.74 -29.75
CA ALA A 52 21.45 11.34 -28.48
C ALA A 52 20.16 10.64 -28.02
N PRO A 53 20.06 10.26 -26.77
CA PRO A 53 18.80 9.64 -26.27
C PRO A 53 17.66 10.57 -26.65
N PRO A 54 16.50 10.01 -27.06
CA PRO A 54 15.35 10.83 -27.40
C PRO A 54 15.03 11.76 -26.23
N PRO A 55 14.59 13.00 -26.49
CA PRO A 55 14.26 13.94 -25.44
C PRO A 55 13.21 13.33 -24.52
N ALA A 56 13.31 13.58 -23.21
CA ALA A 56 12.34 13.10 -22.23
C ALA A 56 10.93 13.54 -22.63
N PRO A 57 9.91 12.67 -22.44
CA PRO A 57 8.53 13.04 -22.72
C PRO A 57 8.13 14.32 -21.94
N GLY A 58 7.43 15.24 -22.60
CA GLY A 58 6.93 16.43 -21.93
C GLY A 58 5.88 16.12 -20.86
N PRO A 59 5.52 17.09 -19.97
CA PRO A 59 4.63 16.91 -18.83
C PRO A 59 3.31 16.22 -19.18
N ASN A 60 2.62 16.69 -20.20
CA ASN A 60 1.37 16.09 -20.70
C ASN A 60 1.52 14.60 -21.07
N ALA A 61 2.61 14.23 -21.73
CA ALA A 61 2.85 12.83 -22.11
C ALA A 61 3.20 11.95 -20.91
N GLN A 62 3.93 12.48 -19.94
CA GLN A 62 4.24 11.78 -18.68
C GLN A 62 2.96 11.51 -17.90
N ALA A 63 2.12 12.53 -17.67
CA ALA A 63 0.84 12.35 -17.00
C ALA A 63 -0.10 11.41 -17.77
N LEU A 64 -0.15 11.50 -19.10
CA LEU A 64 -0.94 10.59 -19.90
C LEU A 64 -0.54 9.13 -19.70
N THR A 65 0.77 8.87 -19.69
CA THR A 65 1.30 7.52 -19.44
C THR A 65 0.93 7.05 -18.05
N ALA A 66 1.13 7.87 -17.01
CA ALA A 66 0.81 7.55 -15.64
C ALA A 66 -0.69 7.25 -15.44
N VAL A 67 -1.56 8.17 -15.87
CA VAL A 67 -3.02 8.04 -15.72
C VAL A 67 -3.55 6.81 -16.47
N THR A 68 -3.03 6.51 -17.68
CA THR A 68 -3.47 5.33 -18.44
C THR A 68 -2.92 4.02 -17.91
N ALA A 69 -1.81 4.04 -17.19
CA ALA A 69 -1.26 2.89 -16.48
C ALA A 69 -1.84 2.71 -15.06
N GLY A 70 -2.61 3.68 -14.56
CA GLY A 70 -3.16 3.66 -13.20
C GLY A 70 -2.09 3.82 -12.12
N VAL A 71 -1.03 4.60 -12.42
CA VAL A 71 0.04 4.93 -11.45
C VAL A 71 0.02 6.42 -11.12
N PRO A 72 0.59 6.82 -9.97
CA PRO A 72 0.61 8.22 -9.56
C PRO A 72 1.29 9.14 -10.58
N ALA A 73 0.66 10.28 -10.84
CA ALA A 73 1.19 11.33 -11.71
C ALA A 73 1.63 12.55 -10.90
N ALA A 74 2.70 13.24 -11.32
CA ALA A 74 3.10 14.50 -10.71
C ALA A 74 2.02 15.58 -10.93
N LEU A 75 1.73 16.39 -9.91
CA LEU A 75 0.65 17.38 -9.97
C LEU A 75 0.81 18.41 -11.11
N PRO A 76 2.01 18.96 -11.38
CA PRO A 76 2.20 19.86 -12.53
C PRO A 76 1.91 19.20 -13.87
N ASP A 77 2.34 17.93 -14.04
CA ASP A 77 2.12 17.18 -15.27
C ASP A 77 0.63 16.84 -15.45
N LEU A 78 -0.03 16.52 -14.36
CA LEU A 78 -1.46 16.24 -14.33
C LEU A 78 -2.29 17.48 -14.68
N ALA A 79 -1.92 18.66 -14.16
CA ALA A 79 -2.55 19.93 -14.52
C ALA A 79 -2.39 20.24 -16.03
N ALA A 80 -1.20 19.98 -16.60
CA ALA A 80 -0.97 20.14 -18.04
C ALA A 80 -1.83 19.18 -18.86
N LEU A 81 -1.97 17.91 -18.45
CA LEU A 81 -2.83 16.93 -19.11
C LEU A 81 -4.31 17.33 -19.06
N ILE A 82 -4.79 17.77 -17.90
CA ILE A 82 -6.18 18.23 -17.73
C ILE A 82 -6.47 19.39 -18.68
N GLY A 83 -5.63 20.44 -18.67
CA GLY A 83 -5.81 21.60 -19.55
C GLY A 83 -5.82 21.24 -21.03
N ASP A 84 -4.91 20.37 -21.48
CA ASP A 84 -4.88 19.86 -22.86
C ASP A 84 -6.19 19.13 -23.22
N ARG A 85 -6.64 18.23 -22.34
CA ARG A 85 -7.86 17.43 -22.60
C ARG A 85 -9.11 18.27 -22.55
N GLU A 86 -9.23 19.22 -21.64
CA GLU A 86 -10.35 20.18 -21.61
C GLU A 86 -10.43 21.00 -22.90
N ALA A 87 -9.29 21.51 -23.39
CA ALA A 87 -9.24 22.23 -24.66
C ALA A 87 -9.66 21.31 -25.82
N ARG A 88 -9.17 20.09 -25.83
CA ARG A 88 -9.45 19.12 -26.89
C ARG A 88 -10.92 18.70 -26.96
N VAL A 89 -11.57 18.43 -25.84
CA VAL A 89 -12.99 18.04 -25.82
C VAL A 89 -13.92 19.19 -26.15
N ARG A 90 -13.51 20.44 -25.90
CA ARG A 90 -14.23 21.64 -26.39
C ARG A 90 -14.28 21.72 -27.92
N VAL A 91 -13.13 21.45 -28.58
CA VAL A 91 -13.02 21.49 -30.03
C VAL A 91 -13.58 20.21 -30.69
N ARG A 92 -13.44 19.08 -30.03
CA ARG A 92 -13.84 17.74 -30.52
C ARG A 92 -14.72 17.01 -29.51
N PRO A 93 -15.98 17.43 -29.29
CA PRO A 93 -16.85 16.87 -28.26
C PRO A 93 -17.21 15.40 -28.47
N ARG A 94 -16.94 14.85 -29.68
CA ARG A 94 -17.14 13.43 -30.01
C ARG A 94 -15.89 12.59 -29.88
N ASP A 95 -14.79 13.11 -29.29
CA ASP A 95 -13.55 12.35 -28.99
C ASP A 95 -13.72 11.59 -27.67
N ALA A 96 -14.29 10.37 -27.75
CA ALA A 96 -14.53 9.50 -26.59
C ALA A 96 -13.25 9.23 -25.78
N ARG A 97 -12.09 9.05 -26.46
CA ARG A 97 -10.83 8.79 -25.77
C ARG A 97 -10.36 9.98 -24.94
N SER A 98 -10.48 11.20 -25.47
CA SER A 98 -10.14 12.40 -24.72
C SER A 98 -11.03 12.60 -23.49
N TRP A 99 -12.32 12.29 -23.59
CA TRP A 99 -13.22 12.29 -22.44
C TRP A 99 -12.83 11.25 -21.39
N ALA A 100 -12.47 10.01 -21.79
CA ALA A 100 -12.03 8.98 -20.87
C ALA A 100 -10.76 9.41 -20.12
N VAL A 101 -9.75 9.89 -20.84
CA VAL A 101 -8.48 10.36 -20.23
C VAL A 101 -8.72 11.55 -19.30
N LEU A 102 -9.56 12.53 -19.71
CA LEU A 102 -9.90 13.68 -18.86
C LEU A 102 -10.55 13.23 -17.54
N GLY A 103 -11.50 12.31 -17.64
CA GLY A 103 -12.16 11.78 -16.43
C GLY A 103 -11.19 11.05 -15.51
N SER A 104 -10.32 10.19 -16.05
CA SER A 104 -9.29 9.53 -15.25
C SER A 104 -8.28 10.52 -14.64
N ALA A 105 -7.93 11.59 -15.37
CA ALA A 105 -7.07 12.65 -14.84
C ALA A 105 -7.74 13.42 -13.70
N TYR A 106 -9.04 13.69 -13.76
CA TYR A 106 -9.76 14.28 -12.63
C TYR A 106 -9.85 13.36 -11.42
N VAL A 107 -9.99 12.03 -11.61
CA VAL A 107 -9.93 11.07 -10.48
C VAL A 107 -8.57 11.18 -9.79
N GLU A 108 -7.49 11.13 -10.55
CA GLU A 108 -6.12 11.23 -10.00
C GLU A 108 -5.86 12.59 -9.35
N GLN A 109 -6.38 13.68 -9.93
CA GLN A 109 -6.29 15.02 -9.33
C GLN A 109 -6.98 15.06 -7.96
N GLY A 110 -8.23 14.61 -7.87
CA GLY A 110 -8.97 14.56 -6.61
C GLY A 110 -8.26 13.73 -5.55
N ARG A 111 -7.75 12.55 -5.94
CA ARG A 111 -6.98 11.68 -5.05
C ARG A 111 -5.71 12.37 -4.53
N ARG A 112 -4.94 13.00 -5.42
CA ARG A 112 -3.66 13.66 -5.07
C ARG A 112 -3.84 14.92 -4.23
N THR A 113 -4.94 15.65 -4.42
CA THR A 113 -5.20 16.90 -3.68
C THR A 113 -6.12 16.73 -2.46
N GLY A 114 -6.80 15.59 -2.32
CA GLY A 114 -7.86 15.41 -1.32
C GLY A 114 -9.11 16.22 -1.63
N GLU A 115 -9.29 16.66 -2.88
CA GLU A 115 -10.42 17.50 -3.28
C GLU A 115 -11.53 16.67 -3.95
N ALA A 116 -12.48 16.18 -3.17
CA ALA A 116 -13.60 15.36 -3.66
C ALA A 116 -14.47 16.06 -4.72
N LEU A 117 -14.38 17.38 -4.85
CA LEU A 117 -15.10 18.15 -5.90
C LEU A 117 -14.66 17.84 -7.33
N TYR A 118 -13.51 17.19 -7.53
CA TYR A 118 -13.11 16.66 -8.84
C TYR A 118 -13.91 15.43 -9.25
N TYR A 119 -14.47 14.67 -8.31
CA TYR A 119 -15.14 13.40 -8.61
C TYR A 119 -16.43 13.53 -9.42
N PRO A 120 -17.31 14.51 -9.19
CA PRO A 120 -18.45 14.76 -10.09
C PRO A 120 -18.02 15.12 -11.53
N LYS A 121 -16.94 15.90 -11.69
CA LYS A 121 -16.38 16.24 -13.02
C LYS A 121 -15.81 14.99 -13.70
N ALA A 122 -15.11 14.14 -12.96
CA ALA A 122 -14.60 12.87 -13.43
C ALA A 122 -15.74 11.98 -13.94
N GLU A 123 -16.77 11.80 -13.14
CA GLU A 123 -17.93 10.99 -13.49
C GLU A 123 -18.63 11.50 -14.77
N GLN A 124 -18.85 12.80 -14.86
CA GLN A 124 -19.44 13.42 -16.05
C GLN A 124 -18.60 13.12 -17.32
N ALA A 125 -17.27 13.29 -17.24
CA ALA A 125 -16.38 13.05 -18.36
C ALA A 125 -16.36 11.56 -18.77
N LEU A 126 -16.25 10.65 -17.80
CA LEU A 126 -16.22 9.20 -18.04
C LEU A 126 -17.55 8.70 -18.65
N ARG A 127 -18.69 9.14 -18.09
CA ARG A 127 -20.00 8.80 -18.64
C ARG A 127 -20.24 9.40 -20.04
N THR A 128 -19.68 10.60 -20.30
CA THR A 128 -19.72 11.20 -21.64
C THR A 128 -18.92 10.36 -22.63
N SER A 129 -17.73 9.88 -22.24
CA SER A 129 -16.94 8.97 -23.07
C SER A 129 -17.73 7.72 -23.48
N LEU A 130 -18.47 7.10 -22.56
CA LEU A 130 -19.28 5.91 -22.85
C LEU A 130 -20.49 6.20 -23.75
N LYS A 131 -21.06 7.43 -23.70
CA LYS A 131 -22.17 7.84 -24.54
C LYS A 131 -21.74 8.16 -25.97
N VAL A 132 -20.52 8.62 -26.16
CA VAL A 132 -19.98 8.96 -27.49
C VAL A 132 -19.61 7.68 -28.22
N ARG A 133 -20.16 7.45 -29.40
CA ARG A 133 -19.83 6.29 -30.24
C ARG A 133 -18.36 6.36 -30.66
N SER A 134 -17.55 5.38 -30.23
CA SER A 134 -16.15 5.19 -30.63
C SER A 134 -16.04 4.06 -31.65
N ARG A 135 -15.07 4.17 -32.56
CA ARG A 135 -14.64 3.03 -33.39
C ARG A 135 -13.74 2.12 -32.55
N GLY A 136 -14.27 1.00 -32.07
CA GLY A 136 -13.54 0.04 -31.23
C GLY A 136 -13.82 0.21 -29.73
N ASN A 137 -13.30 -0.73 -28.94
CA ASN A 137 -13.60 -0.87 -27.51
C ASN A 137 -12.61 -0.15 -26.59
N ASP A 138 -11.51 0.39 -27.10
CA ASP A 138 -10.42 0.94 -26.28
C ASP A 138 -10.85 2.14 -25.41
N ALA A 139 -11.54 3.13 -26.02
CA ALA A 139 -12.03 4.28 -25.26
C ALA A 139 -13.03 3.87 -24.18
N SER A 140 -13.90 2.90 -24.48
CA SER A 140 -14.87 2.38 -23.50
C SER A 140 -14.17 1.62 -22.37
N ALA A 141 -13.13 0.84 -22.67
CA ALA A 141 -12.36 0.15 -21.64
C ALA A 141 -11.64 1.13 -20.70
N VAL A 142 -11.02 2.19 -21.26
CA VAL A 142 -10.40 3.27 -20.45
C VAL A 142 -11.44 3.98 -19.58
N ALA A 143 -12.63 4.26 -20.13
CA ALA A 143 -13.70 4.92 -19.37
C ALA A 143 -14.24 4.02 -18.23
N LEU A 144 -14.34 2.71 -18.46
CA LEU A 144 -14.74 1.75 -17.42
C LEU A 144 -13.67 1.62 -16.34
N ASP A 145 -12.38 1.58 -16.70
CA ASP A 145 -11.27 1.64 -15.72
C ASP A 145 -11.36 2.93 -14.89
N GLY A 146 -11.59 4.09 -15.54
CA GLY A 146 -11.76 5.36 -14.84
C GLY A 146 -12.95 5.37 -13.88
N LEU A 147 -14.11 4.79 -14.27
CA LEU A 147 -15.27 4.65 -13.38
C LEU A 147 -15.01 3.69 -12.23
N THR A 148 -14.22 2.64 -12.46
CA THR A 148 -13.79 1.71 -11.40
C THR A 148 -12.88 2.44 -10.39
N ALA A 149 -11.90 3.20 -10.89
CA ALA A 149 -11.01 4.00 -10.05
C ALA A 149 -11.81 5.05 -9.24
N LEU A 150 -12.72 5.79 -9.90
CA LEU A 150 -13.59 6.75 -9.23
C LEU A 150 -14.43 6.12 -8.13
N ALA A 151 -14.98 4.94 -8.36
CA ALA A 151 -15.78 4.25 -7.36
C ALA A 151 -14.92 3.75 -6.18
N ASN A 152 -13.67 3.32 -6.43
CA ASN A 152 -12.71 3.00 -5.36
C ASN A 152 -12.36 4.25 -4.52
N GLU A 153 -12.08 5.39 -5.15
CA GLU A 153 -11.79 6.65 -4.44
C GLU A 153 -12.99 7.14 -3.62
N ARG A 154 -14.21 6.91 -4.11
CA ARG A 154 -15.46 7.16 -3.37
C ARG A 154 -15.77 6.09 -2.31
N ARG A 155 -14.94 5.04 -2.23
CA ARG A 155 -15.17 3.86 -1.38
C ARG A 155 -16.51 3.15 -1.64
N ASP A 156 -17.07 3.28 -2.85
CA ASP A 156 -18.18 2.48 -3.34
C ASP A 156 -17.66 1.22 -4.05
N PHE A 157 -17.19 0.27 -3.25
CA PHE A 157 -16.57 -0.95 -3.79
C PHE A 157 -17.55 -1.86 -4.53
N ARG A 158 -18.86 -1.73 -4.31
CA ARG A 158 -19.88 -2.43 -5.12
C ARG A 158 -19.95 -1.89 -6.53
N ALA A 159 -19.98 -0.57 -6.67
CA ALA A 159 -19.92 0.07 -7.99
C ALA A 159 -18.57 -0.20 -8.67
N ALA A 160 -17.45 -0.12 -7.93
CA ALA A 160 -16.13 -0.43 -8.45
C ALA A 160 -16.05 -1.85 -9.02
N ARG A 161 -16.56 -2.85 -8.30
CA ARG A 161 -16.66 -4.22 -8.80
C ARG A 161 -17.48 -4.27 -10.10
N THR A 162 -18.63 -3.64 -10.11
CA THR A 162 -19.53 -3.67 -11.28
C THR A 162 -18.87 -3.10 -12.54
N TRP A 163 -18.22 -1.94 -12.43
CA TRP A 163 -17.53 -1.31 -13.55
C TRP A 163 -16.29 -2.10 -13.96
N GLY A 164 -15.49 -2.57 -13.01
CA GLY A 164 -14.28 -3.36 -13.28
C GLY A 164 -14.58 -4.70 -13.94
N GLU A 165 -15.62 -5.42 -13.51
CA GLU A 165 -16.05 -6.67 -14.15
C GLU A 165 -16.55 -6.40 -15.58
N ALA A 166 -17.23 -5.28 -15.82
CA ALA A 166 -17.60 -4.86 -17.15
C ALA A 166 -16.39 -4.55 -18.03
N ALA A 167 -15.36 -3.90 -17.47
CA ALA A 167 -14.11 -3.64 -18.18
C ALA A 167 -13.37 -4.93 -18.54
N VAL A 168 -13.26 -5.89 -17.62
CA VAL A 168 -12.64 -7.20 -17.89
C VAL A 168 -13.42 -7.97 -18.96
N LYS A 169 -14.74 -7.94 -18.92
CA LYS A 169 -15.57 -8.58 -19.95
C LYS A 169 -15.34 -7.96 -21.34
N LEU A 170 -15.13 -6.67 -21.40
CA LEU A 170 -14.87 -5.94 -22.65
C LEU A 170 -13.45 -6.17 -23.17
N ALA A 171 -12.45 -6.16 -22.28
CA ALA A 171 -11.03 -6.21 -22.62
C ALA A 171 -10.23 -7.10 -21.63
N PRO A 172 -10.38 -8.44 -21.68
CA PRO A 172 -9.85 -9.35 -20.66
C PRO A 172 -8.32 -9.41 -20.56
N LYS A 173 -7.59 -8.91 -21.55
CA LYS A 173 -6.13 -8.82 -21.56
C LYS A 173 -5.60 -7.46 -21.10
N ARG A 174 -6.49 -6.53 -20.77
CA ARG A 174 -6.12 -5.21 -20.27
C ARG A 174 -5.75 -5.30 -18.80
N TRP A 175 -4.44 -5.33 -18.51
CA TRP A 175 -3.92 -5.55 -17.16
C TRP A 175 -4.30 -4.43 -16.17
N THR A 176 -4.49 -3.17 -16.64
CA THR A 176 -4.76 -2.00 -15.80
C THR A 176 -6.09 -2.07 -15.04
N THR A 177 -7.02 -2.89 -15.47
CA THR A 177 -8.31 -3.12 -14.79
C THR A 177 -8.15 -3.96 -13.52
N TYR A 178 -7.21 -4.91 -13.52
CA TYR A 178 -7.09 -5.89 -12.43
C TYR A 178 -6.64 -5.30 -11.09
N PRO A 179 -5.69 -4.33 -11.02
CA PRO A 179 -5.36 -3.64 -9.78
C PRO A 179 -6.58 -2.96 -9.14
N LEU A 180 -7.46 -2.37 -9.94
CA LEU A 180 -8.68 -1.70 -9.49
C LEU A 180 -9.71 -2.70 -8.94
N LEU A 181 -9.86 -3.86 -9.58
CA LEU A 181 -10.72 -4.93 -9.09
C LEU A 181 -10.19 -5.59 -7.82
N ILE A 182 -8.87 -5.73 -7.67
CA ILE A 182 -8.24 -6.21 -6.43
C ILE A 182 -8.66 -5.32 -5.27
N GLU A 183 -8.61 -4.01 -5.44
CA GLU A 183 -9.03 -3.04 -4.44
C GLU A 183 -10.52 -3.16 -4.11
N ALA A 184 -11.38 -3.22 -5.13
CA ALA A 184 -12.82 -3.39 -4.94
C ALA A 184 -13.16 -4.69 -4.19
N TYR A 185 -12.56 -5.82 -4.56
CA TYR A 185 -12.81 -7.09 -3.87
C TYR A 185 -12.26 -7.09 -2.44
N THR A 186 -11.11 -6.44 -2.19
CA THR A 186 -10.56 -6.30 -0.83
C THR A 186 -11.51 -5.47 0.05
N GLY A 187 -12.01 -4.33 -0.45
CA GLY A 187 -12.98 -3.50 0.27
C GLY A 187 -14.31 -4.22 0.54
N LEU A 188 -14.70 -5.16 -0.33
CA LEU A 188 -15.88 -6.01 -0.13
C LEU A 188 -15.61 -7.26 0.73
N GLY A 189 -14.38 -7.50 1.19
CA GLY A 189 -14.02 -8.70 1.95
C GLY A 189 -13.99 -9.98 1.12
N ASP A 190 -14.03 -9.89 -0.23
CA ASP A 190 -13.91 -11.08 -1.10
C ASP A 190 -12.44 -11.42 -1.39
N TYR A 191 -11.75 -11.90 -0.37
CA TYR A 191 -10.31 -12.27 -0.47
C TYR A 191 -10.04 -13.43 -1.43
N LYS A 192 -11.05 -14.24 -1.74
CA LYS A 192 -10.92 -15.28 -2.78
C LYS A 192 -10.86 -14.66 -4.18
N ALA A 193 -11.73 -13.70 -4.46
CA ALA A 193 -11.70 -12.96 -5.72
C ALA A 193 -10.43 -12.10 -5.83
N THR A 194 -10.03 -11.43 -4.75
CA THR A 194 -8.77 -10.68 -4.66
C THR A 194 -7.59 -11.54 -5.12
N ARG A 195 -7.45 -12.76 -4.58
CA ARG A 195 -6.36 -13.66 -4.94
C ARG A 195 -6.41 -14.09 -6.41
N ARG A 196 -7.57 -14.60 -6.88
CA ARG A 196 -7.71 -15.01 -8.29
C ARG A 196 -7.40 -13.86 -9.26
N THR A 197 -7.78 -12.64 -8.87
CA THR A 197 -7.55 -11.44 -9.68
C THR A 197 -6.06 -11.06 -9.68
N LEU A 198 -5.36 -11.23 -8.55
CA LEU A 198 -3.91 -11.04 -8.48
C LEU A 198 -3.17 -12.08 -9.34
N ASP A 199 -3.53 -13.36 -9.24
CA ASP A 199 -2.92 -14.42 -10.05
C ASP A 199 -3.05 -14.07 -11.54
N LYS A 200 -4.23 -13.60 -11.96
CA LYS A 200 -4.46 -13.17 -13.34
C LYS A 200 -3.68 -11.93 -13.74
N LEU A 201 -3.51 -10.97 -12.83
CA LEU A 201 -2.67 -9.78 -13.06
C LEU A 201 -1.22 -10.16 -13.30
N LEU A 202 -0.66 -11.06 -12.49
CA LEU A 202 0.72 -11.54 -12.60
C LEU A 202 0.99 -12.32 -13.91
N GLU A 203 -0.03 -13.00 -14.46
CA GLU A 203 0.07 -13.62 -15.79
C GLU A 203 0.09 -12.59 -16.93
N LEU A 204 -0.59 -11.46 -16.76
CA LEU A 204 -0.77 -10.47 -17.84
C LEU A 204 0.34 -9.45 -17.91
N HIS A 205 0.91 -9.06 -16.78
CA HIS A 205 1.87 -7.97 -16.71
C HIS A 205 2.82 -8.09 -15.52
N THR A 206 4.04 -7.58 -15.71
CA THR A 206 5.05 -7.42 -14.66
C THR A 206 5.54 -5.98 -14.65
N GLY A 207 5.81 -5.41 -13.49
CA GLY A 207 6.30 -4.04 -13.39
C GLY A 207 6.01 -3.44 -12.01
N PRO A 208 6.49 -2.21 -11.74
CA PRO A 208 6.39 -1.59 -10.42
C PRO A 208 4.96 -1.53 -9.87
N ALA A 209 3.99 -1.13 -10.68
CA ALA A 209 2.58 -1.06 -10.28
C ALA A 209 2.00 -2.42 -9.88
N VAL A 210 2.37 -3.50 -10.60
CA VAL A 210 1.93 -4.87 -10.29
C VAL A 210 2.60 -5.35 -9.00
N MET A 211 3.91 -5.10 -8.83
CA MET A 211 4.64 -5.44 -7.61
C MET A 211 4.04 -4.75 -6.39
N ALA A 212 3.72 -3.46 -6.48
CA ALA A 212 3.08 -2.72 -5.40
C ALA A 212 1.67 -3.24 -5.08
N ARG A 213 0.90 -3.68 -6.08
CA ARG A 213 -0.40 -4.30 -5.86
C ARG A 213 -0.28 -5.69 -5.24
N ALA A 214 0.69 -6.49 -5.66
CA ALA A 214 0.99 -7.78 -5.04
C ALA A 214 1.40 -7.61 -3.58
N ALA A 215 2.23 -6.62 -3.27
CA ALA A 215 2.63 -6.29 -1.91
C ALA A 215 1.42 -6.01 -0.99
N ALA A 216 0.42 -5.26 -1.47
CA ALA A 216 -0.79 -4.99 -0.70
C ALA A 216 -1.54 -6.30 -0.37
N VAL A 217 -1.70 -7.19 -1.34
CA VAL A 217 -2.35 -8.49 -1.13
C VAL A 217 -1.53 -9.39 -0.19
N TYR A 218 -0.20 -9.38 -0.29
CA TYR A 218 0.68 -10.14 0.61
C TYR A 218 0.64 -9.62 2.04
N ARG A 219 0.62 -8.29 2.23
CA ARG A 219 0.42 -7.64 3.53
C ARG A 219 -0.89 -8.12 4.18
N ASP A 220 -1.99 -8.09 3.45
CA ASP A 220 -3.31 -8.49 3.95
C ASP A 220 -3.38 -9.99 4.31
N ARG A 221 -2.43 -10.78 3.81
CA ARG A 221 -2.25 -12.21 4.14
C ARG A 221 -1.23 -12.46 5.24
N GLY A 222 -0.64 -11.42 5.80
CA GLY A 222 0.41 -11.51 6.81
C GLY A 222 1.78 -11.89 6.28
N TRP A 223 1.99 -11.91 4.94
CA TRP A 223 3.29 -12.16 4.30
C TRP A 223 4.08 -10.86 4.18
N ARG A 224 4.47 -10.33 5.34
CA ARG A 224 5.03 -8.98 5.46
C ARG A 224 6.40 -8.83 4.81
N GLU A 225 7.23 -9.88 4.85
CA GLU A 225 8.56 -9.91 4.25
C GLU A 225 8.46 -9.89 2.72
N ASP A 226 7.58 -10.72 2.16
CA ASP A 226 7.30 -10.72 0.72
C ASP A 226 6.74 -9.39 0.25
N ALA A 227 5.83 -8.80 1.04
CA ALA A 227 5.29 -7.47 0.76
C ALA A 227 6.39 -6.39 0.76
N ALA A 228 7.30 -6.41 1.73
CA ALA A 228 8.41 -5.47 1.81
C ALA A 228 9.38 -5.61 0.62
N ALA A 229 9.71 -6.86 0.23
CA ALA A 229 10.55 -7.12 -0.93
C ALA A 229 9.91 -6.60 -2.23
N GLN A 230 8.60 -6.84 -2.42
CA GLN A 230 7.88 -6.34 -3.59
C GLN A 230 7.84 -4.80 -3.66
N LEU A 231 7.67 -4.12 -2.52
CA LEU A 231 7.67 -2.64 -2.49
C LEU A 231 9.06 -2.07 -2.76
N ALA A 232 10.11 -2.66 -2.20
CA ALA A 232 11.49 -2.24 -2.47
C ALA A 232 11.83 -2.41 -3.96
N ASP A 233 11.46 -3.54 -4.55
CA ASP A 233 11.64 -3.80 -5.98
C ASP A 233 10.81 -2.82 -6.84
N ALA A 234 9.58 -2.53 -6.46
CA ALA A 234 8.73 -1.58 -7.16
C ALA A 234 9.36 -0.18 -7.15
N ALA A 235 9.82 0.30 -5.99
CA ALA A 235 10.46 1.60 -5.86
C ALA A 235 11.79 1.67 -6.65
N ALA A 236 12.59 0.59 -6.66
CA ALA A 236 13.85 0.54 -7.40
C ALA A 236 13.66 0.52 -8.92
N LYS A 237 12.56 -0.05 -9.42
CA LYS A 237 12.26 -0.19 -10.85
C LYS A 237 11.39 0.93 -11.41
N ALA A 238 10.73 1.71 -10.56
CA ALA A 238 9.94 2.86 -11.00
C ALA A 238 10.85 3.95 -11.59
N THR A 239 10.47 4.47 -12.75
CA THR A 239 11.25 5.50 -13.47
C THR A 239 10.64 6.89 -13.31
N ALA A 240 9.32 7.00 -13.06
CA ALA A 240 8.66 8.26 -12.80
C ALA A 240 8.80 8.65 -11.32
N PRO A 241 9.24 9.88 -10.99
CA PRO A 241 9.43 10.29 -9.59
C PRO A 241 8.20 10.14 -8.71
N ALA A 242 7.03 10.55 -9.18
CA ALA A 242 5.78 10.44 -8.42
C ALA A 242 5.40 8.97 -8.15
N GLU A 243 5.63 8.06 -9.11
CA GLU A 243 5.42 6.63 -8.91
C GLU A 243 6.41 6.06 -7.90
N GLN A 244 7.71 6.39 -8.03
CA GLN A 244 8.75 5.94 -7.10
C GLN A 244 8.47 6.41 -5.67
N ALA A 245 8.08 7.68 -5.49
CA ALA A 245 7.73 8.25 -4.20
C ALA A 245 6.54 7.52 -3.56
N ALA A 246 5.51 7.17 -4.35
CA ALA A 246 4.37 6.43 -3.85
C ALA A 246 4.74 5.02 -3.37
N TRP A 247 5.69 4.36 -4.01
CA TRP A 247 6.13 3.02 -3.54
C TRP A 247 6.99 3.13 -2.27
N TRP A 248 7.82 4.16 -2.14
CA TRP A 248 8.52 4.44 -0.88
C TRP A 248 7.55 4.79 0.25
N GLN A 249 6.51 5.57 -0.02
CA GLN A 249 5.46 5.85 0.96
C GLN A 249 4.81 4.55 1.46
N ARG A 250 4.42 3.64 0.56
CA ARG A 250 3.82 2.35 0.94
C ARG A 250 4.81 1.44 1.70
N ALA A 251 6.10 1.49 1.36
CA ALA A 251 7.12 0.80 2.13
C ALA A 251 7.24 1.38 3.55
N GLY A 252 7.09 2.69 3.70
CA GLY A 252 7.01 3.38 4.99
C GLY A 252 5.82 2.92 5.83
N GLU A 253 4.63 2.84 5.23
CA GLU A 253 3.43 2.32 5.91
C GLU A 253 3.62 0.88 6.41
N LEU A 254 4.15 0.01 5.56
CA LEU A 254 4.40 -1.38 5.95
C LEU A 254 5.44 -1.49 7.07
N ALA A 255 6.49 -0.67 7.05
CA ALA A 255 7.48 -0.60 8.13
C ALA A 255 6.84 -0.08 9.43
N TRP A 256 5.99 0.94 9.34
CA TRP A 256 5.21 1.45 10.46
C TRP A 256 4.30 0.37 11.08
N GLU A 257 3.55 -0.34 10.27
CA GLU A 257 2.67 -1.45 10.72
C GLU A 257 3.44 -2.56 11.44
N ARG A 258 4.73 -2.71 11.14
CA ARG A 258 5.64 -3.68 11.80
C ARG A 258 6.27 -3.14 13.09
N GLY A 259 6.07 -1.86 13.41
CA GLY A 259 6.71 -1.19 14.53
C GLY A 259 8.14 -0.70 14.25
N ASP A 260 8.60 -0.76 12.99
CA ASP A 260 9.95 -0.34 12.57
C ASP A 260 9.98 1.18 12.30
N ARG A 261 9.70 1.98 13.32
CA ARG A 261 9.49 3.45 13.21
C ARG A 261 10.65 4.20 12.56
N GLU A 262 11.91 3.81 12.81
CA GLU A 262 13.09 4.41 12.19
C GLU A 262 13.18 4.06 10.69
N VAL A 263 12.79 2.85 10.31
CA VAL A 263 12.73 2.42 8.91
C VAL A 263 11.59 3.14 8.21
N ALA A 264 10.43 3.22 8.86
CA ALA A 264 9.26 3.95 8.35
C ALA A 264 9.60 5.40 8.05
N LEU A 265 10.22 6.11 9.00
CA LEU A 265 10.65 7.51 8.82
C LEU A 265 11.57 7.66 7.61
N ARG A 266 12.61 6.81 7.48
CA ARG A 266 13.53 6.88 6.33
C ARG A 266 12.81 6.70 4.99
N HIS A 267 11.82 5.81 4.92
CA HIS A 267 11.05 5.59 3.69
C HIS A 267 10.14 6.78 3.36
N PHE A 268 9.46 7.35 4.36
CA PHE A 268 8.65 8.55 4.18
C PHE A 268 9.49 9.76 3.74
N GLU A 269 10.63 10.01 4.41
CA GLU A 269 11.57 11.06 4.02
C GLU A 269 12.13 10.85 2.60
N ALA A 270 12.36 9.60 2.20
CA ALA A 270 12.77 9.29 0.82
C ALA A 270 11.66 9.64 -0.18
N ALA A 271 10.41 9.32 0.13
CA ALA A 271 9.27 9.65 -0.70
C ALA A 271 9.09 11.17 -0.87
N VAL A 272 9.12 11.93 0.24
CA VAL A 272 8.98 13.41 0.22
C VAL A 272 10.14 14.07 -0.51
N ARG A 273 11.37 13.54 -0.40
CA ARG A 273 12.53 14.07 -1.12
C ARG A 273 12.42 13.88 -2.63
N ILE A 274 11.83 12.77 -3.10
CA ILE A 274 11.64 12.46 -4.52
C ILE A 274 10.46 13.26 -5.08
N ASP A 275 9.34 13.30 -4.36
CA ASP A 275 8.15 14.05 -4.72
C ASP A 275 7.64 14.82 -3.48
N PRO A 276 7.93 16.14 -3.37
CA PRO A 276 7.46 16.97 -2.26
C PRO A 276 5.93 17.09 -2.14
N ASP A 277 5.22 16.64 -3.15
CA ASP A 277 3.76 16.56 -3.15
C ASP A 277 3.23 15.16 -2.78
N GLN A 278 4.09 14.25 -2.31
CA GLN A 278 3.68 12.98 -1.74
C GLN A 278 3.18 13.20 -0.30
N ARG A 279 1.93 13.61 -0.19
CA ARG A 279 1.32 14.13 1.04
C ARG A 279 1.03 13.05 2.05
N GLU A 280 0.70 11.85 1.58
CA GLU A 280 0.54 10.66 2.40
C GLU A 280 1.85 10.32 3.15
N ALA A 281 3.00 10.57 2.53
CA ALA A 281 4.29 10.40 3.18
C ALA A 281 4.53 11.44 4.29
N LEU A 282 4.07 12.68 4.11
CA LEU A 282 4.16 13.71 5.16
C LEU A 282 3.36 13.33 6.42
N ALA A 283 2.16 12.78 6.25
CA ALA A 283 1.38 12.26 7.39
C ALA A 283 2.09 11.06 8.05
N GLY A 284 2.66 10.16 7.23
CA GLY A 284 3.49 9.05 7.71
C GLY A 284 4.73 9.50 8.48
N GLU A 285 5.43 10.57 8.02
CA GLU A 285 6.51 11.22 8.78
C GLU A 285 6.01 11.69 10.15
N GLY A 286 4.86 12.37 10.19
CA GLY A 286 4.25 12.82 11.43
C GLY A 286 4.05 11.69 12.43
N ARG A 287 3.54 10.56 11.96
CA ARG A 287 3.31 9.35 12.77
C ARG A 287 4.61 8.75 13.30
N ALA A 288 5.61 8.57 12.44
CA ALA A 288 6.90 8.01 12.82
C ALA A 288 7.67 8.94 13.76
N LEU A 289 7.65 10.26 13.52
CA LEU A 289 8.29 11.26 14.37
C LEU A 289 7.65 11.31 15.76
N ALA A 290 6.32 11.23 15.87
CA ALA A 290 5.62 11.15 17.14
C ALA A 290 6.07 9.92 17.96
N ALA A 291 6.17 8.76 17.32
CA ALA A 291 6.65 7.53 17.95
C ALA A 291 8.13 7.61 18.39
N LEU A 292 8.93 8.44 17.73
CA LEU A 292 10.33 8.73 18.09
C LEU A 292 10.47 9.80 19.17
N GLY A 293 9.37 10.38 19.66
CA GLY A 293 9.38 11.48 20.64
C GLY A 293 9.77 12.85 20.06
N ARG A 294 9.86 12.97 18.72
CA ARG A 294 10.17 14.21 18.00
C ARG A 294 8.88 15.02 17.78
N THR A 295 8.23 15.39 18.88
CA THR A 295 6.85 15.92 18.92
C THR A 295 6.65 17.15 18.05
N SER A 296 7.55 18.15 18.15
CA SER A 296 7.39 19.41 17.38
C SER A 296 7.46 19.16 15.87
N GLU A 297 8.32 18.25 15.43
CA GLU A 297 8.46 17.89 14.03
C GLU A 297 7.26 17.07 13.56
N ALA A 298 6.75 16.17 14.42
CA ALA A 298 5.53 15.41 14.14
C ALA A 298 4.32 16.32 13.91
N LEU A 299 4.09 17.29 14.79
CA LEU A 299 3.01 18.27 14.67
C LEU A 299 3.13 19.08 13.38
N ASN A 300 4.34 19.55 13.04
CA ASN A 300 4.58 20.27 11.81
C ASN A 300 4.30 19.40 10.57
N ALA A 301 4.77 18.16 10.54
CA ALA A 301 4.54 17.24 9.42
C ALA A 301 3.05 16.99 9.18
N TYR A 302 2.27 16.72 10.23
CA TYR A 302 0.82 16.55 10.12
C TYR A 302 0.11 17.84 9.68
N GLN A 303 0.51 19.01 10.20
CA GLN A 303 -0.08 20.29 9.78
C GLN A 303 0.16 20.55 8.29
N VAL A 304 1.37 20.28 7.81
CA VAL A 304 1.71 20.43 6.39
C VAL A 304 0.92 19.42 5.54
N ALA A 305 0.83 18.15 5.97
CA ALA A 305 0.04 17.14 5.29
C ALA A 305 -1.42 17.54 5.16
N LEU A 306 -2.05 17.96 6.26
CA LEU A 306 -3.45 18.38 6.30
C LEU A 306 -3.71 19.67 5.48
N ALA A 307 -2.77 20.60 5.46
CA ALA A 307 -2.88 21.81 4.64
C ALA A 307 -2.79 21.53 3.14
N LYS A 308 -1.97 20.55 2.75
CA LYS A 308 -1.78 20.16 1.34
C LYS A 308 -2.84 19.18 0.83
N GLN A 309 -3.33 18.29 1.69
CA GLN A 309 -4.32 17.27 1.38
C GLN A 309 -5.26 17.12 2.58
N PRO A 310 -6.32 17.93 2.62
CA PRO A 310 -7.26 17.92 3.75
C PRO A 310 -8.08 16.61 3.70
N THR A 311 -7.74 15.65 4.57
CA THR A 311 -8.47 14.39 4.72
C THR A 311 -8.96 14.20 6.16
N PRO A 312 -10.15 13.59 6.36
CA PRO A 312 -10.65 13.29 7.70
C PRO A 312 -9.66 12.45 8.53
N GLN A 313 -8.95 11.53 7.90
CA GLN A 313 -7.98 10.67 8.56
C GLN A 313 -6.82 11.47 9.20
N TYR A 314 -6.25 12.46 8.48
CA TYR A 314 -5.14 13.24 9.04
C TYR A 314 -5.61 14.17 10.17
N ALA A 315 -6.83 14.68 10.07
CA ALA A 315 -7.43 15.45 11.15
C ALA A 315 -7.65 14.59 12.40
N LEU A 316 -8.08 13.33 12.24
CA LEU A 316 -8.21 12.37 13.35
C LEU A 316 -6.86 12.11 14.01
N GLU A 317 -5.85 11.72 13.22
CA GLU A 317 -4.51 11.39 13.74
C GLU A 317 -3.84 12.57 14.45
N LEU A 318 -3.95 13.77 13.89
CA LEU A 318 -3.43 14.98 14.52
C LEU A 318 -4.21 15.34 15.80
N GLY A 319 -5.52 15.14 15.81
CA GLY A 319 -6.36 15.32 16.99
C GLY A 319 -5.97 14.39 18.12
N GLU A 320 -5.80 13.09 17.84
CA GLU A 320 -5.34 12.09 18.80
C GLU A 320 -3.90 12.38 19.32
N LEU A 321 -3.02 12.90 18.46
CA LEU A 321 -1.69 13.32 18.88
C LEU A 321 -1.78 14.52 19.85
N TYR A 322 -2.58 15.53 19.56
CA TYR A 322 -2.80 16.65 20.49
C TYR A 322 -3.41 16.18 21.82
N GLU A 323 -4.37 15.26 21.78
CA GLU A 323 -4.99 14.69 22.97
C GLU A 323 -3.96 13.95 23.85
N SER A 324 -3.09 13.13 23.25
CA SER A 324 -2.02 12.42 23.95
C SER A 324 -1.01 13.35 24.62
N LEU A 325 -0.89 14.58 24.13
CA LEU A 325 -0.06 15.65 24.71
C LEU A 325 -0.80 16.51 25.75
N GLY A 326 -2.05 16.20 26.09
CA GLY A 326 -2.89 16.98 26.99
C GLY A 326 -3.40 18.30 26.40
N LEU A 327 -3.28 18.50 25.09
CA LEU A 327 -3.69 19.73 24.39
C LEU A 327 -5.15 19.64 23.90
N ALA A 328 -6.07 19.42 24.85
CA ALA A 328 -7.48 19.13 24.58
C ALA A 328 -8.18 20.16 23.65
N GLN A 329 -7.85 21.44 23.75
CA GLN A 329 -8.46 22.45 22.88
C GLN A 329 -7.99 22.31 21.43
N ALA A 330 -6.70 22.03 21.21
CA ALA A 330 -6.16 21.77 19.86
C ALA A 330 -6.73 20.49 19.26
N ALA A 331 -6.90 19.44 20.07
CA ALA A 331 -7.55 18.21 19.64
C ALA A 331 -8.98 18.45 19.15
N ARG A 332 -9.80 19.21 19.91
CA ARG A 332 -11.18 19.55 19.50
C ARG A 332 -11.24 20.27 18.16
N VAL A 333 -10.32 21.20 17.90
CA VAL A 333 -10.25 21.90 16.61
C VAL A 333 -10.03 20.89 15.46
N GLN A 334 -9.20 19.89 15.66
CA GLN A 334 -8.98 18.86 14.63
C GLN A 334 -10.20 17.95 14.46
N TYR A 335 -10.88 17.60 15.52
CA TYR A 335 -12.12 16.80 15.46
C TYR A 335 -13.27 17.56 14.77
N ASP A 336 -13.37 18.87 14.96
CA ASP A 336 -14.31 19.71 14.21
C ASP A 336 -13.92 19.84 12.72
N THR A 337 -12.60 19.90 12.45
CA THR A 337 -12.06 19.85 11.09
C THR A 337 -12.41 18.52 10.40
N LEU A 338 -12.27 17.39 11.09
CA LEU A 338 -12.67 16.06 10.58
C LEU A 338 -14.14 16.08 10.12
N ARG A 339 -15.06 16.54 10.98
CA ARG A 339 -16.49 16.59 10.62
C ARG A 339 -16.78 17.47 9.42
N THR A 340 -16.06 18.59 9.31
CA THR A 340 -16.17 19.50 8.17
C THR A 340 -15.70 18.83 6.89
N LEU A 341 -14.57 18.12 6.94
CA LEU A 341 -14.03 17.39 5.78
C LEU A 341 -14.94 16.25 5.34
N VAL A 342 -15.49 15.47 6.27
CA VAL A 342 -16.50 14.43 5.96
C VAL A 342 -17.70 15.02 5.22
N ALA A 343 -18.19 16.19 5.65
CA ALA A 343 -19.30 16.85 4.96
C ALA A 343 -18.93 17.30 3.53
N GLN A 344 -17.70 17.77 3.31
CA GLN A 344 -17.18 18.14 1.99
C GLN A 344 -17.00 16.90 1.10
N ASP A 345 -16.45 15.83 1.63
CA ASP A 345 -16.22 14.57 0.93
C ASP A 345 -17.54 13.91 0.52
N THR A 346 -18.54 13.96 1.39
CA THR A 346 -19.91 13.49 1.09
C THR A 346 -20.51 14.24 -0.10
N ALA A 347 -20.27 15.56 -0.24
CA ALA A 347 -20.72 16.34 -1.40
C ALA A 347 -20.05 15.89 -2.71
N GLY A 348 -18.83 15.34 -2.65
CA GLY A 348 -18.12 14.69 -3.76
C GLY A 348 -18.55 13.24 -4.01
N GLY A 349 -19.40 12.69 -3.14
CA GLY A 349 -19.88 11.31 -3.17
C GLY A 349 -18.92 10.30 -2.54
N VAL A 350 -18.01 10.73 -1.67
CA VAL A 350 -17.12 9.85 -0.91
C VAL A 350 -17.87 9.29 0.30
N ASP A 351 -17.67 8.02 0.60
CA ASP A 351 -18.19 7.33 1.77
C ASP A 351 -17.14 7.34 2.90
N ASP A 352 -17.28 8.22 3.87
CA ASP A 352 -16.42 8.34 5.05
C ASP A 352 -17.04 7.72 6.32
N GLU A 353 -18.06 6.89 6.18
CA GLU A 353 -18.76 6.26 7.32
C GLU A 353 -17.83 5.44 8.21
N LEU A 354 -16.77 4.83 7.62
CA LEU A 354 -15.79 4.09 8.41
C LEU A 354 -14.97 5.02 9.32
N VAL A 355 -14.36 6.07 8.78
CA VAL A 355 -13.53 7.00 9.59
C VAL A 355 -14.36 7.77 10.59
N LEU A 356 -15.57 8.18 10.19
CA LEU A 356 -16.51 8.85 11.09
C LEU A 356 -16.99 7.92 12.21
N GLY A 357 -17.27 6.65 11.89
CA GLY A 357 -17.66 5.64 12.87
C GLY A 357 -16.55 5.33 13.89
N VAL A 358 -15.29 5.25 13.44
CA VAL A 358 -14.12 5.11 14.34
C VAL A 358 -14.01 6.33 15.26
N PHE A 359 -14.14 7.53 14.69
CA PHE A 359 -14.11 8.77 15.46
C PHE A 359 -15.23 8.84 16.49
N GLU A 360 -16.49 8.57 16.13
CA GLU A 360 -17.63 8.63 17.03
C GLU A 360 -17.56 7.54 18.13
N ALA A 361 -16.92 6.41 17.87
CA ALA A 361 -16.75 5.36 18.88
C ALA A 361 -15.87 5.82 20.06
N ASP A 362 -14.84 6.60 19.82
CA ASP A 362 -13.87 7.02 20.84
C ASP A 362 -14.10 8.45 21.36
N HIS A 363 -14.55 9.37 20.50
CA HIS A 363 -14.60 10.81 20.78
C HIS A 363 -16.01 11.41 20.65
N GLY A 364 -17.03 10.57 20.35
CA GLY A 364 -18.40 11.01 20.15
C GLY A 364 -19.43 10.10 20.79
N ASP A 365 -20.49 9.74 20.05
CA ASP A 365 -21.57 8.86 20.48
C ASP A 365 -21.36 7.42 19.98
N ALA A 366 -21.02 6.51 20.89
CA ALA A 366 -20.78 5.12 20.56
C ALA A 366 -22.01 4.41 19.93
N LEU A 367 -23.24 4.81 20.28
CA LEU A 367 -24.45 4.24 19.68
C LEU A 367 -24.65 4.75 18.24
N ASP A 368 -24.27 6.00 17.97
CA ASP A 368 -24.23 6.53 16.60
C ASP A 368 -23.18 5.80 15.75
N ALA A 369 -21.99 5.60 16.32
CA ALA A 369 -20.94 4.80 15.69
C ALA A 369 -21.44 3.40 15.32
N VAL A 370 -22.11 2.70 16.22
CA VAL A 370 -22.70 1.37 15.95
C VAL A 370 -23.71 1.42 14.79
N ARG A 371 -24.61 2.44 14.76
CA ARG A 371 -25.59 2.56 13.65
C ARG A 371 -24.90 2.72 12.31
N ARG A 372 -23.92 3.63 12.23
CA ARG A 372 -23.14 3.93 11.01
C ARG A 372 -22.39 2.69 10.51
N LEU A 373 -21.63 2.08 11.40
CA LEU A 373 -20.78 0.94 11.06
C LEU A 373 -21.56 -0.34 10.75
N ARG A 374 -22.77 -0.53 11.33
CA ARG A 374 -23.69 -1.59 10.88
C ARG A 374 -24.22 -1.35 9.46
N GLY A 375 -24.52 -0.10 9.11
CA GLY A 375 -24.86 0.28 7.74
C GLY A 375 -23.71 0.00 6.78
N GLU A 376 -22.51 0.39 7.18
CA GLU A 376 -21.28 0.16 6.41
C GLU A 376 -20.99 -1.34 6.23
N TRP A 377 -21.07 -2.13 7.30
CA TRP A 377 -20.92 -3.58 7.24
C TRP A 377 -21.89 -4.24 6.26
N THR A 378 -23.13 -3.76 6.21
CA THR A 378 -24.13 -4.28 5.26
C THR A 378 -23.75 -3.95 3.82
N ARG A 379 -23.12 -2.80 3.57
CA ARG A 379 -22.67 -2.39 2.23
C ARG A 379 -21.35 -3.05 1.83
N GLN A 380 -20.38 -3.09 2.74
CA GLN A 380 -18.97 -3.39 2.45
C GLN A 380 -18.33 -4.16 3.62
N PRO A 381 -18.58 -5.47 3.74
CA PRO A 381 -18.17 -6.27 4.90
C PRO A 381 -16.66 -6.60 4.88
N GLY A 382 -15.80 -5.58 4.82
CA GLY A 382 -14.35 -5.71 4.94
C GLY A 382 -13.89 -5.85 6.40
N ILE A 383 -12.66 -6.34 6.61
CA ILE A 383 -12.08 -6.53 7.95
C ILE A 383 -11.94 -5.23 8.74
N ALA A 384 -11.62 -4.10 8.08
CA ALA A 384 -11.54 -2.80 8.73
C ALA A 384 -12.90 -2.36 9.31
N VAL A 385 -13.98 -2.62 8.58
CA VAL A 385 -15.35 -2.34 9.07
C VAL A 385 -15.73 -3.30 10.18
N ALA A 386 -15.30 -4.57 10.11
CA ALA A 386 -15.53 -5.53 11.20
C ALA A 386 -14.84 -5.08 12.49
N ASP A 387 -13.57 -4.67 12.42
CA ASP A 387 -12.83 -4.16 13.57
C ASP A 387 -13.51 -2.92 14.16
N ALA A 388 -13.79 -1.91 13.35
CA ALA A 388 -14.43 -0.68 13.77
C ALA A 388 -15.80 -0.92 14.41
N LEU A 389 -16.63 -1.79 13.82
CA LEU A 389 -17.93 -2.16 14.38
C LEU A 389 -17.78 -2.94 15.68
N GLY A 390 -16.83 -3.87 15.76
CA GLY A 390 -16.50 -4.58 16.99
C GLY A 390 -16.12 -3.61 18.11
N TRP A 391 -15.27 -2.65 17.82
CA TRP A 391 -14.87 -1.63 18.77
C TRP A 391 -16.01 -0.71 19.19
N ALA A 392 -16.81 -0.20 18.24
CA ALA A 392 -17.96 0.63 18.54
C ALA A 392 -19.00 -0.10 19.43
N LEU A 393 -19.25 -1.38 19.16
CA LEU A 393 -20.12 -2.22 19.99
C LEU A 393 -19.59 -2.36 21.42
N HIS A 394 -18.27 -2.56 21.58
CA HIS A 394 -17.63 -2.60 22.88
C HIS A 394 -17.77 -1.27 23.62
N ARG A 395 -17.51 -0.15 22.95
CA ARG A 395 -17.69 1.20 23.53
C ARG A 395 -19.16 1.47 23.93
N ALA A 396 -20.10 0.82 23.27
CA ALA A 396 -21.54 0.86 23.59
C ALA A 396 -21.97 -0.19 24.65
N GLY A 397 -21.02 -0.94 25.24
CA GLY A 397 -21.31 -1.97 26.25
C GLY A 397 -21.93 -3.28 25.71
N GLN A 398 -21.79 -3.54 24.40
CA GLN A 398 -22.35 -4.71 23.71
C GLN A 398 -21.28 -5.79 23.44
N ASP A 399 -20.51 -6.19 24.45
CA ASP A 399 -19.29 -7.00 24.34
C ASP A 399 -19.52 -8.37 23.68
N ALA A 400 -20.64 -9.02 23.93
CA ALA A 400 -20.95 -10.32 23.34
C ALA A 400 -21.07 -10.28 21.80
N GLU A 401 -21.58 -9.18 21.24
CA GLU A 401 -21.63 -8.95 19.81
C GLU A 401 -20.29 -8.40 19.29
N ALA A 402 -19.66 -7.50 20.04
CA ALA A 402 -18.35 -6.93 19.75
C ALA A 402 -17.31 -8.01 19.46
N LEU A 403 -17.27 -9.06 20.30
CA LEU A 403 -16.31 -10.16 20.14
C LEU A 403 -16.47 -10.93 18.83
N LYS A 404 -17.70 -11.05 18.30
CA LYS A 404 -17.93 -11.69 17.00
C LYS A 404 -17.25 -10.92 15.87
N PHE A 405 -17.39 -9.60 15.86
CA PHE A 405 -16.80 -8.75 14.84
C PHE A 405 -15.28 -8.63 15.00
N ALA A 406 -14.77 -8.47 16.21
CA ALA A 406 -13.34 -8.48 16.50
C ALA A 406 -12.67 -9.82 16.07
N SER A 407 -13.39 -10.94 16.23
CA SER A 407 -12.92 -12.23 15.75
C SER A 407 -12.83 -12.27 14.21
N VAL A 408 -13.81 -11.73 13.50
CA VAL A 408 -13.76 -11.62 12.02
C VAL A 408 -12.56 -10.81 11.57
N ALA A 409 -12.25 -9.70 12.24
CA ALA A 409 -11.13 -8.83 11.89
C ALA A 409 -9.75 -9.47 12.07
N THR A 410 -9.63 -10.39 13.05
CA THR A 410 -8.34 -10.99 13.45
C THR A 410 -8.18 -12.46 13.08
N ASP A 411 -9.23 -13.11 12.56
CA ASP A 411 -9.20 -14.52 12.17
C ASP A 411 -8.61 -14.69 10.77
N LYS A 412 -7.67 -15.63 10.64
CA LYS A 412 -7.07 -16.02 9.35
C LYS A 412 -8.09 -16.56 8.34
N VAL A 413 -9.19 -17.12 8.82
CA VAL A 413 -10.24 -17.70 7.94
C VAL A 413 -11.05 -16.60 7.25
N HIS A 414 -11.37 -15.53 7.94
CA HIS A 414 -12.22 -14.44 7.45
C HIS A 414 -11.41 -13.25 6.90
N GLY A 415 -10.33 -12.89 7.58
CA GLY A 415 -9.56 -11.69 7.28
C GLY A 415 -8.32 -11.87 6.41
N GLY A 416 -8.04 -13.09 5.95
CA GLY A 416 -6.87 -13.36 5.14
C GLY A 416 -5.54 -13.37 5.90
N GLY A 417 -5.53 -13.06 7.20
CA GLY A 417 -4.34 -13.16 8.06
C GLY A 417 -3.60 -11.84 8.25
N VAL A 418 -4.23 -10.70 8.01
CA VAL A 418 -3.64 -9.40 8.33
C VAL A 418 -3.20 -9.37 9.79
N ARG A 419 -1.98 -8.89 10.04
CA ARG A 419 -1.44 -8.70 11.38
C ARG A 419 -1.43 -7.21 11.69
N ASP A 420 -2.47 -6.75 12.39
CA ASP A 420 -2.67 -5.36 12.75
C ASP A 420 -2.67 -5.21 14.28
N ALA A 421 -1.87 -4.26 14.79
CA ALA A 421 -1.72 -4.03 16.22
C ALA A 421 -3.00 -3.45 16.84
N LEU A 422 -3.71 -2.58 16.10
CA LEU A 422 -4.95 -1.96 16.56
C LEU A 422 -6.07 -3.02 16.67
N TYR A 423 -6.20 -3.90 15.69
CA TYR A 423 -7.19 -4.98 15.72
C TYR A 423 -6.93 -5.96 16.87
N ALA A 424 -5.66 -6.31 17.09
CA ALA A 424 -5.28 -7.15 18.23
C ALA A 424 -5.56 -6.44 19.57
N PHE A 425 -5.32 -5.13 19.68
CA PHE A 425 -5.66 -4.33 20.86
C PHE A 425 -7.17 -4.31 21.12
N HIS A 426 -7.97 -3.98 20.11
CA HIS A 426 -9.43 -3.95 20.25
C HIS A 426 -9.96 -5.30 20.72
N ARG A 427 -9.53 -6.39 20.08
CA ARG A 427 -9.92 -7.74 20.49
C ARG A 427 -9.50 -8.05 21.93
N GLY A 428 -8.28 -7.70 22.32
CA GLY A 428 -7.78 -7.93 23.67
C GLY A 428 -8.57 -7.17 24.73
N MET A 429 -8.98 -5.94 24.47
CA MET A 429 -9.82 -5.15 25.37
C MET A 429 -11.23 -5.73 25.51
N ILE A 430 -11.85 -6.11 24.38
CA ILE A 430 -13.16 -6.76 24.35
C ILE A 430 -13.13 -8.08 25.13
N GLU A 431 -12.10 -8.89 24.95
CA GLU A 431 -11.94 -10.17 25.66
C GLU A 431 -11.69 -9.97 27.15
N ARG A 432 -10.97 -8.93 27.57
CA ARG A 432 -10.77 -8.57 28.96
C ARG A 432 -12.13 -8.30 29.66
N ASP A 433 -12.96 -7.47 29.03
CA ASP A 433 -14.23 -7.04 29.60
C ASP A 433 -15.32 -8.11 29.43
N SER A 434 -15.07 -9.10 28.55
CA SER A 434 -15.85 -10.35 28.43
C SER A 434 -15.41 -11.47 29.40
N ALA A 435 -14.59 -11.18 30.41
CA ALA A 435 -14.05 -12.13 31.37
C ALA A 435 -13.25 -13.30 30.77
N LYS A 436 -12.45 -13.02 29.71
CA LYS A 436 -11.56 -13.97 29.03
C LYS A 436 -10.09 -13.59 29.22
N PRO A 437 -9.52 -13.62 30.44
CA PRO A 437 -8.23 -13.02 30.77
C PRO A 437 -7.06 -13.64 30.00
N ALA A 438 -7.07 -14.94 29.74
CA ALA A 438 -6.01 -15.63 29.00
C ALA A 438 -5.94 -15.18 27.52
N SER A 439 -7.10 -15.08 26.85
CA SER A 439 -7.18 -14.59 25.47
C SER A 439 -6.85 -13.11 25.40
N ALA A 440 -7.39 -12.31 26.31
CA ALA A 440 -7.10 -10.87 26.42
C ALA A 440 -5.60 -10.60 26.55
N ARG A 441 -4.91 -11.30 27.44
CA ARG A 441 -3.45 -11.20 27.59
C ARG A 441 -2.73 -11.48 26.28
N ARG A 442 -3.08 -12.58 25.62
CA ARG A 442 -2.44 -12.98 24.35
C ARG A 442 -2.57 -11.90 23.30
N HIS A 443 -3.80 -11.37 23.07
CA HIS A 443 -4.01 -10.37 22.03
C HIS A 443 -3.44 -8.99 22.39
N LEU A 444 -3.45 -8.58 23.65
CA LEU A 444 -2.79 -7.35 24.09
C LEU A 444 -1.25 -7.44 23.96
N GLN A 445 -0.66 -8.60 24.28
CA GLN A 445 0.76 -8.85 24.04
C GLN A 445 1.07 -8.87 22.55
N GLU A 446 0.23 -9.51 21.73
CA GLU A 446 0.37 -9.52 20.27
C GLU A 446 0.34 -8.11 19.70
N ALA A 447 -0.58 -7.24 20.13
CA ALA A 447 -0.66 -5.86 19.70
C ALA A 447 0.66 -5.11 19.91
N LEU A 448 1.21 -5.19 21.14
CA LEU A 448 2.49 -4.55 21.49
C LEU A 448 3.71 -5.20 20.83
N GLN A 449 3.65 -6.49 20.48
CA GLN A 449 4.68 -7.18 19.72
C GLN A 449 4.65 -6.83 18.23
N ILE A 450 3.46 -6.61 17.67
CA ILE A 450 3.31 -6.20 16.26
C ILE A 450 3.84 -4.79 16.07
N ASN A 451 3.38 -3.85 16.88
CA ASN A 451 3.83 -2.45 16.85
C ASN A 451 3.64 -1.80 18.23
N PRO A 452 4.71 -1.59 19.00
CA PRO A 452 4.62 -0.96 20.32
C PRO A 452 4.29 0.54 20.27
N TYR A 453 4.06 1.10 19.09
CA TYR A 453 3.79 2.53 18.84
C TYR A 453 2.50 2.77 18.06
N PHE A 454 1.65 1.78 17.89
CA PHE A 454 0.50 1.80 16.98
C PHE A 454 -0.49 2.96 17.21
N SER A 455 -0.58 3.50 18.43
CA SER A 455 -1.39 4.68 18.75
C SER A 455 -0.87 5.37 20.02
N PRO A 456 -0.71 6.70 20.01
CA PRO A 456 -0.26 7.43 21.19
C PRO A 456 -1.26 7.37 22.36
N LEU A 457 -2.56 7.17 22.08
CA LEU A 457 -3.61 7.05 23.09
C LEU A 457 -3.79 5.61 23.58
N ARG A 458 -3.68 4.61 22.69
CA ARG A 458 -4.08 3.23 23.00
C ARG A 458 -2.95 2.37 23.53
N VAL A 459 -1.71 2.67 23.20
CA VAL A 459 -0.54 1.94 23.74
C VAL A 459 -0.48 1.99 25.28
N PRO A 460 -0.64 3.16 25.92
CA PRO A 460 -0.69 3.21 27.38
C PRO A 460 -1.86 2.40 27.96
N LEU A 461 -3.01 2.37 27.29
CA LEU A 461 -4.17 1.56 27.73
C LEU A 461 -3.90 0.07 27.60
N ALA A 462 -3.24 -0.38 26.53
CA ALA A 462 -2.84 -1.78 26.36
C ALA A 462 -1.88 -2.23 27.48
N GLN A 463 -0.89 -1.40 27.80
CA GLN A 463 0.07 -1.66 28.87
C GLN A 463 -0.62 -1.73 30.26
N ALA A 464 -1.49 -0.79 30.56
CA ALA A 464 -2.25 -0.76 31.81
C ALA A 464 -3.19 -1.98 31.91
N ALA A 465 -3.86 -2.36 30.81
CA ALA A 465 -4.72 -3.54 30.77
C ALA A 465 -3.93 -4.83 31.02
N LEU A 466 -2.75 -4.98 30.41
CA LEU A 466 -1.86 -6.12 30.67
C LEU A 466 -1.40 -6.20 32.12
N ALA A 467 -0.99 -5.07 32.70
CA ALA A 467 -0.60 -5.01 34.11
C ALA A 467 -1.76 -5.41 35.03
N GLY A 468 -2.99 -4.97 34.72
CA GLY A 468 -4.19 -5.31 35.49
C GLY A 468 -4.60 -6.78 35.40
N LEU A 469 -4.16 -7.50 34.36
CA LEU A 469 -4.42 -8.94 34.23
C LEU A 469 -3.52 -9.81 35.16
N GLY A 470 -2.49 -9.24 35.81
CA GLY A 470 -1.54 -9.94 36.68
C GLY A 470 -0.58 -10.87 35.92
N GLU A 471 0.12 -11.72 36.63
CA GLU A 471 0.97 -12.75 36.01
C GLU A 471 0.13 -13.93 35.48
N PRO A 472 0.58 -14.60 34.37
CA PRO A 472 -0.09 -15.81 33.91
C PRO A 472 0.00 -16.88 35.01
N PRO A 473 -1.05 -17.73 35.17
CA PRO A 473 -0.94 -18.85 36.09
C PRO A 473 0.20 -19.77 35.67
N ASP A 474 0.91 -20.33 36.66
CA ASP A 474 2.05 -21.25 36.46
C ASP A 474 1.67 -22.59 35.75
N GLU A 475 0.37 -22.83 35.57
CA GLU A 475 -0.10 -24.02 34.83
C GLU A 475 0.09 -23.83 33.33
N PRO A 476 0.70 -24.83 32.66
CA PRO A 476 0.80 -24.78 31.20
C PRO A 476 -0.61 -24.72 30.60
N LEU A 477 -0.81 -23.77 29.68
CA LEU A 477 -2.05 -23.66 28.93
C LEU A 477 -2.38 -25.01 28.28
N PRO A 478 -3.65 -25.46 28.28
CA PRO A 478 -4.05 -26.64 27.52
C PRO A 478 -3.50 -26.50 26.10
N SER A 479 -2.65 -27.45 25.69
CA SER A 479 -2.22 -27.50 24.29
C SER A 479 -3.47 -27.57 23.43
N ASP A 480 -3.62 -26.67 22.47
CA ASP A 480 -4.57 -26.84 21.37
C ASP A 480 -4.18 -28.13 20.65
N THR A 481 -4.70 -29.24 21.10
CA THR A 481 -4.66 -30.48 20.35
C THR A 481 -5.52 -30.21 19.12
N PRO A 482 -4.99 -30.28 17.91
CA PRO A 482 -5.81 -30.15 16.73
C PRO A 482 -6.91 -31.20 16.81
N ASP A 483 -8.16 -30.77 16.69
CA ASP A 483 -9.32 -31.62 16.57
C ASP A 483 -9.00 -32.70 15.53
N LYS A 484 -9.02 -33.96 15.97
CA LYS A 484 -8.80 -35.09 15.08
C LYS A 484 -9.91 -35.05 14.02
N ASP A 485 -9.49 -34.89 12.79
CA ASP A 485 -10.31 -34.98 11.61
C ASP A 485 -11.22 -36.23 11.68
N PRO A 486 -12.56 -36.12 11.53
CA PRO A 486 -13.47 -37.25 11.65
C PRO A 486 -13.38 -38.31 10.52
N GLN A 487 -12.39 -38.19 9.63
CA GLN A 487 -12.34 -39.05 8.42
C GLN A 487 -11.57 -40.36 8.55
N ASP A 488 -11.02 -40.73 9.72
CA ASP A 488 -10.31 -42.00 9.91
C ASP A 488 -11.17 -43.13 10.51
N LYS A 489 -12.46 -43.18 10.19
CA LYS A 489 -13.30 -44.34 10.46
C LYS A 489 -14.09 -44.78 9.24
N VAL A 490 -13.39 -45.30 8.21
CA VAL A 490 -13.95 -46.29 7.29
C VAL A 490 -12.81 -47.19 6.82
N SER A 491 -12.69 -48.32 7.42
CA SER A 491 -12.11 -49.55 6.85
C SER A 491 -12.90 -50.73 7.39
#